data_c54dd28ce8ff202db44712fea10206e3
#
_entry.id   c54dd28ce8ff202db44712fea10206e3
#
_cell.length_a   1.000
_cell.length_b   1.000
_cell.length_c   1.000
_cell.angle_alpha   90.00
_cell.angle_beta   90.00
_cell.angle_gamma   90.00
#
_symmetry.space_group_name_H-M   'P 1'
#
loop_
_entity.id
_entity.type
_entity.pdbx_description
1 polymer ?
#
loop_
_entity_poly.entity_id
_entity_poly.type
_entity_poly.pdbx_seq_one_letter_code
_entity_poly.pdbx_strand_id
1 'polypeptide(L)'
;MADLGMASRREADEWIAKGWVKVNGKVAEMGMQVLPDVRIEIDKAAQGQQANQVTILLNKPLGIVSGQAEDGHEPAIKLIQPQNRWSDDNARFFFHGSQLKSLVPAGRLDIDSTGLLVLTQDGRVARQLIGEDSVMEKEYLVRVAYTGVANPGAATSAAATYPGLHSSKAGPSSARTSHSAPGKPQQLIRLDDDDPITSDVQSVFPADKLQQLRHGLSLDGQALKPAKVEWQNPEQLRFVLTEGKKRQIRRMCELVGLKVVGLKRVRVGRVMLGNLPVGQWRYLQPHEKF
;
A
#
# COMPACT_ATOMS: atom_id res chain seq x y z
N MET A 1 -12.47 11.62 -20.75
CA MET A 1 -12.15 10.17 -20.77
C MET A 1 -11.77 9.67 -19.38
N ALA A 2 -10.82 10.30 -18.72
CA ALA A 2 -10.43 9.84 -17.38
C ALA A 2 -11.57 9.94 -16.36
N ASP A 3 -12.32 11.03 -16.36
CA ASP A 3 -13.46 11.23 -15.44
C ASP A 3 -14.64 10.31 -15.75
N LEU A 4 -14.75 9.86 -16.98
CA LEU A 4 -15.73 8.86 -17.43
C LEU A 4 -15.26 7.40 -17.16
N GLY A 5 -14.08 7.19 -16.57
CA GLY A 5 -13.55 5.85 -16.32
C GLY A 5 -13.15 5.05 -17.57
N MET A 6 -13.08 5.68 -18.73
CA MET A 6 -12.73 5.01 -19.99
C MET A 6 -11.24 4.67 -20.07
N ALA A 7 -10.38 5.54 -19.54
CA ALA A 7 -8.94 5.40 -19.53
C ALA A 7 -8.33 6.19 -18.38
N SER A 8 -7.07 5.92 -18.03
CA SER A 8 -6.29 6.85 -17.20
C SER A 8 -5.93 8.11 -18.01
N ARG A 9 -5.51 9.20 -17.34
CA ARG A 9 -5.06 10.40 -18.05
C ARG A 9 -3.93 10.11 -19.01
N ARG A 10 -2.91 9.34 -18.60
CA ARG A 10 -1.78 8.96 -19.45
C ARG A 10 -2.17 8.11 -20.64
N GLU A 11 -3.08 7.15 -20.45
CA GLU A 11 -3.60 6.34 -21.55
C GLU A 11 -4.42 7.18 -22.54
N ALA A 12 -5.25 8.09 -22.01
CA ALA A 12 -6.03 9.00 -22.87
C ALA A 12 -5.10 9.84 -23.75
N ASP A 13 -4.05 10.42 -23.16
CA ASP A 13 -3.05 11.21 -23.88
C ASP A 13 -2.33 10.37 -24.96
N GLU A 14 -1.90 9.14 -24.61
CA GLU A 14 -1.25 8.23 -25.55
C GLU A 14 -2.19 7.83 -26.72
N TRP A 15 -3.44 7.52 -26.42
CA TRP A 15 -4.42 7.12 -27.43
C TRP A 15 -4.80 8.28 -28.35
N ILE A 16 -4.92 9.51 -27.81
CA ILE A 16 -5.14 10.72 -28.62
C ILE A 16 -3.95 10.96 -29.54
N ALA A 17 -2.73 10.88 -29.02
CA ALA A 17 -1.51 11.04 -29.81
C ALA A 17 -1.38 10.02 -30.95
N LYS A 18 -1.90 8.79 -30.73
CA LYS A 18 -1.96 7.73 -31.76
C LYS A 18 -3.14 7.85 -32.72
N GLY A 19 -4.03 8.82 -32.52
CA GLY A 19 -5.26 8.96 -33.34
C GLY A 19 -6.33 7.89 -33.07
N TRP A 20 -6.26 7.21 -31.93
CA TRP A 20 -7.18 6.13 -31.55
C TRP A 20 -8.47 6.61 -30.87
N VAL A 21 -8.63 7.90 -30.73
CA VAL A 21 -9.81 8.52 -30.10
C VAL A 21 -10.51 9.40 -31.12
N LYS A 22 -11.83 9.23 -31.24
CA LYS A 22 -12.69 10.12 -32.02
C LYS A 22 -13.73 10.78 -31.13
N VAL A 23 -14.00 12.03 -31.38
CA VAL A 23 -15.05 12.81 -30.72
C VAL A 23 -16.05 13.21 -31.81
N ASN A 24 -17.31 12.76 -31.72
CA ASN A 24 -18.35 12.99 -32.72
C ASN A 24 -17.89 12.63 -34.13
N GLY A 25 -17.16 11.51 -34.27
CA GLY A 25 -16.66 11.00 -35.55
C GLY A 25 -15.37 11.65 -36.08
N LYS A 26 -14.85 12.71 -35.46
CA LYS A 26 -13.57 13.38 -35.80
C LYS A 26 -12.45 12.90 -34.87
N VAL A 27 -11.26 12.68 -35.45
CA VAL A 27 -10.06 12.33 -34.62
C VAL A 27 -9.80 13.44 -33.61
N ALA A 28 -9.63 13.04 -32.37
CA ALA A 28 -9.35 13.98 -31.28
C ALA A 28 -7.89 14.46 -31.34
N GLU A 29 -7.67 15.70 -30.92
CA GLU A 29 -6.36 16.32 -30.82
C GLU A 29 -6.02 16.60 -29.34
N MET A 30 -4.72 16.65 -29.02
CA MET A 30 -4.26 16.98 -27.68
C MET A 30 -4.74 18.36 -27.26
N GLY A 31 -5.31 18.45 -26.06
CA GLY A 31 -5.84 19.71 -25.52
C GLY A 31 -7.24 20.10 -26.05
N MET A 32 -7.86 19.28 -26.88
CA MET A 32 -9.23 19.52 -27.35
C MET A 32 -10.19 19.62 -26.16
N GLN A 33 -10.90 20.75 -26.08
CA GLN A 33 -12.00 20.95 -25.11
C GLN A 33 -13.32 20.51 -25.73
N VAL A 34 -14.07 19.73 -24.99
CA VAL A 34 -15.33 19.14 -25.45
C VAL A 34 -16.44 19.35 -24.42
N LEU A 35 -17.67 19.40 -24.88
CA LEU A 35 -18.83 19.43 -24.03
C LEU A 35 -19.08 18.05 -23.38
N PRO A 36 -19.79 17.98 -22.25
CA PRO A 36 -20.03 16.72 -21.53
C PRO A 36 -20.80 15.65 -22.32
N ASP A 37 -21.59 16.03 -23.30
CA ASP A 37 -22.52 15.19 -24.06
C ASP A 37 -21.96 14.67 -25.38
N VAL A 38 -20.66 14.84 -25.64
CA VAL A 38 -20.03 14.33 -26.86
C VAL A 38 -19.90 12.81 -26.87
N ARG A 39 -20.05 12.24 -28.06
CA ARG A 39 -19.78 10.81 -28.29
C ARG A 39 -18.28 10.59 -28.45
N ILE A 40 -17.72 9.78 -27.55
CA ILE A 40 -16.31 9.36 -27.59
C ILE A 40 -16.25 7.92 -28.13
N GLU A 41 -15.47 7.74 -29.19
CA GLU A 41 -15.21 6.44 -29.80
C GLU A 41 -13.73 6.10 -29.62
N ILE A 42 -13.47 4.87 -29.13
CA ILE A 42 -12.12 4.37 -28.88
C ILE A 42 -11.82 3.24 -29.85
N ASP A 43 -10.67 3.30 -30.50
CA ASP A 43 -10.21 2.28 -31.44
C ASP A 43 -10.05 0.90 -30.78
N LYS A 44 -10.26 -0.16 -31.55
CA LYS A 44 -10.09 -1.55 -31.08
C LYS A 44 -8.68 -1.84 -30.62
N ALA A 45 -7.67 -1.20 -31.20
CA ALA A 45 -6.27 -1.35 -30.78
C ALA A 45 -6.06 -0.85 -29.35
N ALA A 46 -6.65 0.30 -28.98
CA ALA A 46 -6.62 0.82 -27.62
C ALA A 46 -7.36 -0.10 -26.64
N GLN A 47 -8.53 -0.61 -27.03
CA GLN A 47 -9.28 -1.57 -26.23
C GLN A 47 -8.51 -2.87 -26.02
N GLY A 48 -7.85 -3.39 -27.06
CA GLY A 48 -6.97 -4.56 -26.97
C GLY A 48 -5.75 -4.34 -26.06
N GLN A 49 -5.12 -3.18 -26.17
CA GLN A 49 -4.01 -2.80 -25.25
C GLN A 49 -4.48 -2.78 -23.80
N GLN A 50 -5.64 -2.21 -23.51
CA GLN A 50 -6.21 -2.14 -22.17
C GLN A 50 -6.63 -3.51 -21.63
N ALA A 51 -7.19 -4.37 -22.48
CA ALA A 51 -7.60 -5.73 -22.10
C ALA A 51 -6.41 -6.63 -21.73
N ASN A 52 -5.21 -6.32 -22.20
CA ASN A 52 -3.99 -7.05 -21.89
C ASN A 52 -3.26 -6.54 -20.64
N GLN A 53 -3.75 -5.47 -20.02
CA GLN A 53 -3.18 -4.95 -18.78
C GLN A 53 -3.40 -5.92 -17.63
N VAL A 54 -2.39 -6.05 -16.77
CA VAL A 54 -2.45 -6.93 -15.61
C VAL A 54 -2.49 -6.14 -14.31
N THR A 55 -3.17 -6.72 -13.34
CA THR A 55 -3.11 -6.31 -11.93
C THR A 55 -2.58 -7.48 -11.13
N ILE A 56 -1.59 -7.21 -10.29
CA ILE A 56 -0.86 -8.20 -9.50
C ILE A 56 -1.06 -7.88 -8.01
N LEU A 57 -1.31 -8.91 -7.25
CA LEU A 57 -1.40 -8.90 -5.80
C LEU A 57 -0.13 -9.52 -5.23
N LEU A 58 0.58 -8.76 -4.41
CA LEU A 58 1.82 -9.18 -3.74
C LEU A 58 1.60 -9.20 -2.23
N ASN A 59 1.98 -10.27 -1.56
CA ASN A 59 2.15 -10.24 -0.11
C ASN A 59 3.54 -9.67 0.20
N LYS A 60 3.58 -8.33 0.36
CA LYS A 60 4.83 -7.59 0.54
C LYS A 60 5.51 -7.98 1.86
N PRO A 61 6.76 -8.44 1.86
CA PRO A 61 7.52 -8.69 3.08
C PRO A 61 8.01 -7.39 3.74
N LEU A 62 8.56 -7.52 4.95
CA LEU A 62 9.30 -6.44 5.61
C LEU A 62 10.58 -6.08 4.83
N GLY A 63 11.07 -4.85 5.00
CA GLY A 63 12.33 -4.41 4.42
C GLY A 63 12.27 -4.05 2.93
N ILE A 64 11.10 -4.20 2.28
CA ILE A 64 10.88 -3.88 0.86
C ILE A 64 10.07 -2.59 0.76
N VAL A 65 10.50 -1.66 -0.10
CA VAL A 65 9.75 -0.45 -0.40
C VAL A 65 8.69 -0.70 -1.47
N SER A 66 7.55 -0.01 -1.37
CA SER A 66 6.45 -0.22 -2.32
C SER A 66 6.74 0.30 -3.73
N GLY A 67 7.46 1.41 -3.82
CA GLY A 67 7.75 2.12 -5.08
C GLY A 67 9.18 1.96 -5.56
N GLN A 68 9.81 3.08 -5.90
CA GLN A 68 11.22 3.08 -6.33
C GLN A 68 12.15 2.76 -5.16
N ALA A 69 13.33 2.24 -5.48
CA ALA A 69 14.36 1.98 -4.49
C ALA A 69 14.68 3.26 -3.68
N GLU A 70 14.71 3.12 -2.37
CA GLU A 70 14.93 4.23 -1.44
C GLU A 70 15.84 3.74 -0.31
N ASP A 71 16.84 4.53 0.05
CA ASP A 71 17.77 4.25 1.18
C ASP A 71 18.38 2.84 1.19
N GLY A 72 18.73 2.31 0.01
CA GLY A 72 19.31 0.97 -0.14
C GLY A 72 18.31 -0.19 -0.04
N HIS A 73 17.02 0.10 0.08
CA HIS A 73 15.97 -0.91 0.10
C HIS A 73 15.46 -1.26 -1.30
N GLU A 74 15.20 -2.54 -1.50
CA GLU A 74 14.73 -3.07 -2.77
C GLU A 74 13.25 -2.74 -3.01
N PRO A 75 12.88 -2.37 -4.25
CA PRO A 75 11.49 -2.09 -4.59
C PRO A 75 10.68 -3.37 -4.78
N ALA A 76 9.39 -3.32 -4.44
CA ALA A 76 8.46 -4.44 -4.52
C ALA A 76 8.37 -5.08 -5.91
N ILE A 77 8.57 -4.29 -6.97
CA ILE A 77 8.57 -4.78 -8.36
C ILE A 77 9.60 -5.88 -8.61
N LYS A 78 10.72 -5.90 -7.88
CA LYS A 78 11.73 -6.94 -8.00
C LYS A 78 11.29 -8.32 -7.51
N LEU A 79 10.23 -8.39 -6.71
CA LEU A 79 9.63 -9.65 -6.28
C LEU A 79 8.71 -10.26 -7.35
N ILE A 80 8.32 -9.49 -8.36
CA ILE A 80 7.44 -9.96 -9.44
C ILE A 80 8.28 -10.72 -10.46
N GLN A 81 8.57 -11.96 -10.13
CA GLN A 81 9.37 -12.89 -10.93
C GLN A 81 8.67 -14.25 -10.97
N PRO A 82 8.88 -15.07 -12.01
CA PRO A 82 8.21 -16.36 -12.17
C PRO A 82 8.34 -17.29 -10.96
N GLN A 83 9.52 -17.31 -10.34
CA GLN A 83 9.81 -18.16 -9.19
C GLN A 83 9.07 -17.77 -7.91
N ASN A 84 8.60 -16.52 -7.83
CA ASN A 84 7.83 -16.00 -6.70
C ASN A 84 6.33 -16.01 -6.96
N ARG A 85 5.90 -16.49 -8.13
CA ARG A 85 4.48 -16.65 -8.42
C ARG A 85 3.92 -17.76 -7.53
N TRP A 86 2.80 -17.47 -6.86
CA TRP A 86 2.13 -18.44 -5.99
C TRP A 86 1.69 -19.66 -6.80
N SER A 87 1.95 -20.88 -6.29
CA SER A 87 1.64 -22.13 -6.96
C SER A 87 0.13 -22.32 -7.19
N ASP A 88 -0.70 -21.76 -6.30
CA ASP A 88 -2.15 -21.87 -6.37
C ASP A 88 -2.81 -20.74 -7.19
N ASP A 89 -1.99 -19.93 -7.89
CA ASP A 89 -2.51 -18.92 -8.81
C ASP A 89 -3.11 -19.58 -10.06
N ASN A 90 -4.44 -19.63 -10.11
CA ASN A 90 -5.22 -20.21 -11.21
C ASN A 90 -5.49 -19.23 -12.36
N ALA A 91 -4.87 -18.04 -12.35
CA ALA A 91 -5.04 -17.08 -13.44
C ALA A 91 -4.47 -17.62 -14.75
N ARG A 92 -5.23 -17.44 -15.84
CA ARG A 92 -4.84 -17.88 -17.19
C ARG A 92 -3.81 -16.97 -17.86
N PHE A 93 -3.07 -16.20 -17.10
CA PHE A 93 -2.01 -15.34 -17.60
C PHE A 93 -0.66 -16.07 -17.57
N PHE A 94 0.05 -16.00 -18.69
CA PHE A 94 1.46 -16.33 -18.73
C PHE A 94 2.28 -15.11 -18.34
N PHE A 95 3.24 -15.28 -17.44
CA PHE A 95 4.12 -14.19 -17.07
C PHE A 95 5.10 -13.86 -18.21
N HIS A 96 5.13 -12.58 -18.57
CA HIS A 96 6.10 -12.03 -19.51
C HIS A 96 6.79 -10.83 -18.87
N GLY A 97 8.11 -10.70 -19.06
CA GLY A 97 8.88 -9.56 -18.55
C GLY A 97 8.34 -8.20 -19.01
N SER A 98 7.68 -8.13 -20.16
CA SER A 98 7.01 -6.93 -20.64
C SER A 98 5.86 -6.44 -19.73
N GLN A 99 5.26 -7.32 -18.93
CA GLN A 99 4.23 -6.95 -17.95
C GLN A 99 4.79 -6.08 -16.81
N LEU A 100 6.10 -6.15 -16.55
CA LEU A 100 6.75 -5.27 -15.57
C LEU A 100 6.80 -3.82 -16.05
N LYS A 101 6.73 -3.61 -17.37
CA LYS A 101 6.70 -2.27 -17.94
C LYS A 101 5.38 -1.60 -17.57
N SER A 102 5.46 -0.43 -16.97
CA SER A 102 4.30 0.35 -16.48
C SER A 102 3.52 -0.30 -15.32
N LEU A 103 4.02 -1.39 -14.74
CA LEU A 103 3.45 -1.98 -13.53
C LEU A 103 3.87 -1.14 -12.32
N VAL A 104 2.91 -0.49 -11.68
CA VAL A 104 3.16 0.44 -10.56
C VAL A 104 2.28 0.10 -9.36
N PRO A 105 2.72 0.39 -8.13
CA PRO A 105 1.88 0.18 -6.95
C PRO A 105 0.68 1.14 -6.95
N ALA A 106 -0.51 0.59 -6.78
CA ALA A 106 -1.75 1.32 -6.53
C ALA A 106 -1.94 1.51 -5.02
N GLY A 107 -1.19 2.41 -4.44
CA GLY A 107 -1.05 2.66 -3.02
C GLY A 107 0.28 2.14 -2.48
N ARG A 108 0.55 2.48 -1.24
CA ARG A 108 1.83 2.16 -0.59
C ARG A 108 1.60 1.38 0.70
N LEU A 109 2.56 0.58 1.06
CA LEU A 109 2.82 0.06 2.39
C LEU A 109 4.20 0.54 2.81
N ASP A 110 4.34 0.92 4.08
CA ASP A 110 5.63 1.31 4.63
C ASP A 110 6.60 0.13 4.61
N ILE A 111 7.90 0.42 4.69
CA ILE A 111 8.95 -0.58 4.67
C ILE A 111 8.84 -1.59 5.82
N ASP A 112 8.37 -1.11 6.98
CA ASP A 112 8.12 -1.87 8.20
C ASP A 112 6.69 -2.44 8.31
N SER A 113 5.96 -2.50 7.19
CA SER A 113 4.62 -3.06 7.09
C SER A 113 4.58 -4.18 6.05
N THR A 114 3.70 -5.16 6.25
CA THR A 114 3.56 -6.35 5.41
C THR A 114 2.17 -6.43 4.77
N GLY A 115 1.96 -7.43 3.95
CA GLY A 115 0.65 -7.82 3.46
C GLY A 115 0.32 -7.31 2.07
N LEU A 116 -0.96 -7.19 1.79
CA LEU A 116 -1.49 -6.98 0.44
C LEU A 116 -1.03 -5.66 -0.18
N LEU A 117 -0.16 -5.74 -1.17
CA LEU A 117 0.21 -4.64 -2.06
C LEU A 117 -0.34 -4.92 -3.45
N VAL A 118 -1.06 -3.96 -4.02
CA VAL A 118 -1.60 -4.05 -5.38
C VAL A 118 -0.65 -3.31 -6.32
N LEU A 119 -0.21 -4.01 -7.37
CA LEU A 119 0.53 -3.40 -8.49
C LEU A 119 -0.34 -3.52 -9.74
N THR A 120 -0.44 -2.47 -10.53
CA THR A 120 -1.30 -2.49 -11.71
C THR A 120 -0.71 -1.69 -12.87
N GLN A 121 -1.01 -2.15 -14.08
CA GLN A 121 -0.81 -1.39 -15.31
C GLN A 121 -2.03 -0.54 -15.65
N ASP A 122 -3.21 -0.88 -15.08
CA ASP A 122 -4.47 -0.19 -15.35
C ASP A 122 -4.64 1.03 -14.46
N GLY A 123 -4.53 2.21 -15.05
CA GLY A 123 -4.70 3.47 -14.34
C GLY A 123 -6.12 3.70 -13.79
N ARG A 124 -7.13 2.99 -14.30
CA ARG A 124 -8.50 3.01 -13.76
C ARG A 124 -8.56 2.30 -12.41
N VAL A 125 -7.89 1.15 -12.31
CA VAL A 125 -7.71 0.43 -11.04
C VAL A 125 -6.95 1.29 -10.05
N ALA A 126 -5.84 1.91 -10.47
CA ALA A 126 -5.07 2.80 -9.61
C ALA A 126 -5.94 3.96 -9.09
N ARG A 127 -6.72 4.63 -9.96
CA ARG A 127 -7.62 5.72 -9.56
C ARG A 127 -8.68 5.25 -8.56
N GLN A 128 -9.26 4.07 -8.76
CA GLN A 128 -10.25 3.50 -7.84
C GLN A 128 -9.67 3.29 -6.43
N LEU A 129 -8.42 2.85 -6.35
CA LEU A 129 -7.78 2.50 -5.08
C LEU A 129 -7.20 3.70 -4.33
N ILE A 130 -6.64 4.69 -5.05
CA ILE A 130 -5.86 5.79 -4.49
C ILE A 130 -6.21 7.19 -5.04
N GLY A 131 -7.28 7.30 -5.82
CA GLY A 131 -7.79 8.62 -6.24
C GLY A 131 -8.15 9.49 -5.04
N GLU A 132 -8.12 10.81 -5.22
CA GLU A 132 -8.43 11.78 -4.14
C GLU A 132 -9.81 11.53 -3.53
N ASP A 133 -10.78 11.16 -4.35
CA ASP A 133 -12.16 10.85 -3.94
C ASP A 133 -12.36 9.38 -3.55
N SER A 134 -11.30 8.59 -3.48
CA SER A 134 -11.41 7.17 -3.16
C SER A 134 -11.87 6.97 -1.72
N VAL A 135 -12.97 6.23 -1.57
CA VAL A 135 -13.50 5.75 -0.28
C VAL A 135 -13.19 4.27 -0.07
N MET A 136 -12.21 3.76 -0.80
CA MET A 136 -11.82 2.34 -0.77
C MET A 136 -11.37 1.92 0.62
N GLU A 137 -12.10 1.00 1.22
CA GLU A 137 -11.73 0.43 2.52
C GLU A 137 -10.42 -0.35 2.42
N LYS A 138 -9.57 -0.18 3.40
CA LYS A 138 -8.34 -0.95 3.61
C LYS A 138 -8.35 -1.51 5.02
N GLU A 139 -8.15 -2.81 5.14
CA GLU A 139 -8.18 -3.51 6.41
C GLU A 139 -6.81 -3.98 6.82
N TYR A 140 -6.50 -3.77 8.09
CA TYR A 140 -5.18 -4.07 8.67
C TYR A 140 -5.33 -4.86 9.96
N LEU A 141 -4.43 -5.80 10.18
CA LEU A 141 -4.15 -6.41 11.47
C LEU A 141 -2.94 -5.73 12.08
N VAL A 142 -3.09 -5.26 13.31
CA VAL A 142 -2.11 -4.38 13.97
C VAL A 142 -1.79 -4.96 15.34
N ARG A 143 -0.63 -5.57 15.47
CA ARG A 143 -0.13 -6.07 16.75
C ARG A 143 0.49 -4.91 17.53
N VAL A 144 0.11 -4.79 18.78
CA VAL A 144 0.46 -3.63 19.61
C VAL A 144 1.03 -4.05 20.96
N ALA A 145 1.87 -3.16 21.52
CA ALA A 145 2.30 -3.19 22.91
C ALA A 145 1.79 -1.92 23.60
N TYR A 146 1.35 -2.02 24.85
CA TYR A 146 0.89 -0.87 25.61
C TYR A 146 2.08 -0.22 26.35
N THR A 147 2.36 1.04 26.04
CA THR A 147 3.42 1.82 26.68
C THR A 147 2.90 2.68 27.84
N GLY A 148 1.58 2.88 27.90
CA GLY A 148 0.94 3.77 28.88
C GLY A 148 1.17 5.25 28.63
N VAL A 149 2.16 5.62 27.81
CA VAL A 149 2.55 7.01 27.54
C VAL A 149 2.14 7.40 26.12
N ALA A 150 1.23 8.39 26.03
CA ALA A 150 0.88 8.99 24.76
C ALA A 150 2.04 9.84 24.20
N ASN A 151 2.24 9.81 22.91
CA ASN A 151 3.21 10.65 22.21
C ASN A 151 2.51 11.72 21.36
N PRO A 152 2.24 12.92 21.89
CA PRO A 152 1.59 14.01 21.15
C PRO A 152 2.38 14.42 19.87
N GLY A 153 3.70 14.25 19.88
CA GLY A 153 4.54 14.52 18.72
C GLY A 153 4.23 13.66 17.50
N ALA A 154 3.60 12.49 17.68
CA ALA A 154 3.14 11.64 16.59
C ALA A 154 2.04 12.31 15.72
N ALA A 155 1.42 13.39 16.21
CA ALA A 155 0.44 14.16 15.44
C ALA A 155 1.05 14.86 14.21
N THR A 156 2.37 15.06 14.18
CA THR A 156 3.05 15.71 13.04
C THR A 156 3.88 14.73 12.24
N SER A 157 4.03 14.97 10.95
CA SER A 157 4.82 14.09 10.07
C SER A 157 6.31 14.05 10.44
N ALA A 158 6.84 15.09 11.11
CA ALA A 158 8.21 15.13 11.60
C ALA A 158 8.49 14.08 12.70
N ALA A 159 7.48 13.70 13.49
CA ALA A 159 7.61 12.66 14.51
C ALA A 159 7.54 11.23 13.96
N ALA A 160 7.11 11.08 12.71
CA ALA A 160 6.96 9.77 12.06
C ALA A 160 8.28 9.29 11.45
N THR A 161 9.33 9.19 12.26
CA THR A 161 10.63 8.63 11.87
C THR A 161 10.64 7.11 11.96
N TYR A 162 11.42 6.45 11.08
CA TYR A 162 11.65 5.01 11.18
C TYR A 162 12.50 4.73 12.42
N PRO A 163 12.05 3.95 13.40
CA PRO A 163 12.91 3.54 14.49
C PRO A 163 13.96 2.56 13.95
N GLY A 164 15.20 3.02 13.81
CA GLY A 164 16.32 2.15 13.44
C GLY A 164 17.31 2.68 12.41
N LEU A 165 17.09 3.83 11.78
CA LEU A 165 18.06 4.45 10.88
C LEU A 165 18.74 5.66 11.56
N HIS A 166 19.71 5.40 12.42
CA HIS A 166 20.68 6.42 12.77
C HIS A 166 21.65 6.59 11.60
N SER A 167 21.50 7.67 10.84
CA SER A 167 22.54 8.14 9.94
C SER A 167 23.71 8.62 10.78
N SER A 168 24.73 7.80 10.94
CA SER A 168 26.03 8.25 11.40
C SER A 168 26.68 9.07 10.28
N LYS A 169 26.59 10.40 10.35
CA LYS A 169 27.54 11.27 9.67
C LYS A 169 28.90 11.06 10.33
N ALA A 170 29.73 10.24 9.73
CA ALA A 170 31.14 10.14 10.10
C ALA A 170 31.90 11.32 9.50
N GLY A 171 32.38 12.21 10.36
CA GLY A 171 33.51 13.08 10.06
C GLY A 171 34.82 12.28 10.18
N PRO A 172 35.91 12.66 9.50
CA PRO A 172 37.11 11.84 9.48
C PRO A 172 37.93 12.02 10.78
N SER A 173 38.15 10.95 11.51
CA SER A 173 39.21 10.89 12.52
C SER A 173 39.83 9.50 12.56
N SER A 174 41.13 9.52 12.47
CA SER A 174 42.15 8.49 12.42
C SER A 174 41.99 7.24 13.32
N ALA A 175 42.29 6.12 12.69
CA ALA A 175 42.94 4.88 13.13
C ALA A 175 42.90 4.48 14.61
N ARG A 176 42.27 3.33 14.90
CA ARG A 176 42.88 2.17 15.58
C ARG A 176 41.98 0.93 15.40
N THR A 177 42.62 -0.13 14.94
CA THR A 177 42.08 -1.47 14.74
C THR A 177 41.64 -2.11 16.04
N SER A 178 40.39 -2.55 16.13
CA SER A 178 39.99 -3.66 17.00
C SER A 178 38.84 -4.41 16.33
N HIS A 179 39.08 -5.67 16.04
CA HIS A 179 38.12 -6.61 15.50
C HIS A 179 37.00 -6.82 16.51
N SER A 180 35.79 -6.33 16.23
CA SER A 180 34.58 -6.77 16.90
C SER A 180 33.67 -7.43 15.87
N ALA A 181 33.15 -8.60 16.22
CA ALA A 181 32.32 -9.48 15.44
C ALA A 181 31.08 -8.76 14.85
N PRO A 182 30.56 -9.22 13.68
CA PRO A 182 29.37 -8.64 13.09
C PRO A 182 28.18 -8.81 14.03
N GLY A 183 27.55 -7.70 14.39
CA GLY A 183 26.34 -7.70 15.18
C GLY A 183 25.26 -8.55 14.49
N LYS A 184 24.62 -9.42 15.26
CA LYS A 184 23.48 -10.22 14.81
C LYS A 184 22.44 -9.28 14.18
N PRO A 185 21.88 -9.62 13.00
CA PRO A 185 20.78 -8.86 12.43
C PRO A 185 19.64 -8.84 13.45
N GLN A 186 19.11 -7.66 13.75
CA GLN A 186 17.89 -7.53 14.56
C GLN A 186 16.82 -8.38 13.91
N GLN A 187 16.29 -9.37 14.62
CA GLN A 187 15.19 -10.20 14.15
C GLN A 187 14.00 -9.28 13.87
N LEU A 188 13.72 -9.08 12.59
CA LEU A 188 12.48 -8.49 12.13
C LEU A 188 11.35 -9.42 12.56
N ILE A 189 10.51 -8.95 13.46
CA ILE A 189 9.37 -9.72 13.98
C ILE A 189 8.44 -10.03 12.80
N ARG A 190 8.37 -11.29 12.41
CA ARG A 190 7.34 -11.78 11.50
C ARG A 190 6.01 -11.74 12.25
N LEU A 191 5.02 -11.12 11.65
CA LEU A 191 3.65 -11.19 12.12
C LEU A 191 2.94 -12.26 11.30
N ASP A 192 3.06 -13.46 11.75
CA ASP A 192 2.14 -14.52 11.36
C ASP A 192 1.00 -14.51 12.38
N ASP A 193 -0.23 -14.74 11.93
CA ASP A 193 -1.42 -14.74 12.78
C ASP A 193 -1.35 -15.84 13.87
N ASP A 194 -0.38 -16.75 13.74
CA ASP A 194 -0.10 -17.89 14.63
C ASP A 194 0.98 -17.60 15.69
N ASP A 195 1.57 -16.38 15.73
CA ASP A 195 2.54 -16.05 16.75
C ASP A 195 1.88 -16.07 18.15
N PRO A 196 2.51 -16.67 19.17
CA PRO A 196 1.90 -16.77 20.48
C PRO A 196 1.64 -15.39 21.09
N ILE A 197 0.47 -15.22 21.72
CA ILE A 197 0.12 -14.00 22.47
C ILE A 197 1.11 -13.85 23.61
N THR A 198 1.81 -12.71 23.65
CA THR A 198 2.86 -12.42 24.64
C THR A 198 2.41 -11.46 25.73
N SER A 199 1.31 -10.73 25.49
CA SER A 199 0.77 -9.75 26.45
C SER A 199 -0.74 -9.58 26.26
N ASP A 200 -1.42 -9.24 27.37
CA ASP A 200 -2.86 -8.90 27.35
C ASP A 200 -3.02 -7.38 27.36
N VAL A 201 -2.78 -6.76 26.22
CA VAL A 201 -2.94 -5.31 26.02
C VAL A 201 -4.41 -4.90 26.13
N GLN A 202 -5.32 -5.73 25.63
CA GLN A 202 -6.75 -5.46 25.64
C GLN A 202 -7.30 -5.21 27.04
N SER A 203 -6.85 -5.98 28.04
CA SER A 203 -7.36 -5.87 29.40
C SER A 203 -6.95 -4.58 30.13
N VAL A 204 -5.84 -3.98 29.74
CA VAL A 204 -5.27 -2.78 30.38
C VAL A 204 -5.46 -1.50 29.55
N PHE A 205 -5.88 -1.61 28.30
CA PHE A 205 -6.04 -0.47 27.41
C PHE A 205 -7.37 0.27 27.65
N PRO A 206 -7.34 1.57 27.97
CA PRO A 206 -8.54 2.33 28.31
C PRO A 206 -9.56 2.40 27.17
N ALA A 207 -10.84 2.22 27.47
CA ALA A 207 -11.92 2.23 26.49
C ALA A 207 -12.10 3.59 25.78
N ASP A 208 -11.84 4.68 26.48
CA ASP A 208 -11.88 6.03 25.92
C ASP A 208 -10.80 6.23 24.85
N LYS A 209 -9.61 5.69 25.04
CA LYS A 209 -8.52 5.70 24.05
C LYS A 209 -8.87 4.85 22.81
N LEU A 210 -9.57 3.73 23.00
CA LEU A 210 -10.09 2.95 21.88
C LEU A 210 -11.11 3.76 21.08
N GLN A 211 -11.96 4.54 21.74
CA GLN A 211 -12.88 5.45 21.05
C GLN A 211 -12.14 6.56 20.29
N GLN A 212 -11.05 7.11 20.83
CA GLN A 212 -10.21 8.08 20.12
C GLN A 212 -9.61 7.47 18.83
N LEU A 213 -9.19 6.21 18.83
CA LEU A 213 -8.74 5.52 17.61
C LEU A 213 -9.85 5.42 16.57
N ARG A 214 -11.10 5.25 17.00
CA ARG A 214 -12.26 5.18 16.08
C ARG A 214 -12.61 6.52 15.49
N HIS A 215 -12.53 7.59 16.30
CA HIS A 215 -12.85 8.95 15.89
C HIS A 215 -12.26 9.97 16.87
N GLY A 216 -11.83 11.13 16.36
CA GLY A 216 -11.41 12.27 17.16
C GLY A 216 -9.92 12.57 17.13
N LEU A 217 -9.11 11.76 16.44
CA LEU A 217 -7.70 12.06 16.24
C LEU A 217 -7.47 12.96 15.03
N SER A 218 -6.36 13.70 15.07
CA SER A 218 -5.89 14.56 13.99
C SER A 218 -4.43 14.28 13.70
N LEU A 219 -4.05 14.34 12.43
CA LEU A 219 -2.67 14.23 11.97
C LEU A 219 -2.36 15.39 11.01
N ASP A 220 -1.20 16.01 11.20
CA ASP A 220 -0.75 17.15 10.39
C ASP A 220 -1.78 18.30 10.34
N GLY A 221 -2.45 18.57 11.47
CA GLY A 221 -3.49 19.58 11.59
C GLY A 221 -4.83 19.24 10.93
N GLN A 222 -4.99 18.03 10.40
CA GLN A 222 -6.23 17.58 9.75
C GLN A 222 -6.89 16.48 10.57
N ALA A 223 -8.18 16.64 10.83
CA ALA A 223 -8.99 15.59 11.46
C ALA A 223 -9.00 14.32 10.59
N LEU A 224 -8.89 13.18 11.24
CA LEU A 224 -9.00 11.89 10.56
C LEU A 224 -10.45 11.50 10.34
N LYS A 225 -10.69 10.79 9.25
CA LYS A 225 -11.99 10.15 9.00
C LYS A 225 -12.25 9.07 10.07
N PRO A 226 -13.53 8.81 10.40
CA PRO A 226 -13.87 7.71 11.29
C PRO A 226 -13.29 6.38 10.79
N ALA A 227 -12.77 5.58 11.72
CA ALA A 227 -12.21 4.26 11.48
C ALA A 227 -12.98 3.19 12.26
N LYS A 228 -13.08 1.97 11.70
CA LYS A 228 -13.52 0.81 12.49
C LYS A 228 -12.28 0.24 13.18
N VAL A 229 -12.28 0.19 14.50
CA VAL A 229 -11.17 -0.34 15.30
C VAL A 229 -11.74 -1.29 16.35
N GLU A 230 -11.29 -2.53 16.30
CA GLU A 230 -11.79 -3.61 17.15
C GLU A 230 -10.64 -4.51 17.60
N TRP A 231 -10.73 -5.05 18.82
CA TRP A 231 -9.82 -6.09 19.25
C TRP A 231 -10.11 -7.40 18.50
N GLN A 232 -9.07 -7.96 17.89
CA GLN A 232 -9.12 -9.26 17.25
C GLN A 232 -8.68 -10.36 18.22
N ASN A 233 -7.72 -10.03 19.07
CA ASN A 233 -7.22 -10.85 20.18
C ASN A 233 -6.59 -9.92 21.23
N PRO A 234 -6.09 -10.41 22.39
CA PRO A 234 -5.57 -9.57 23.46
C PRO A 234 -4.45 -8.59 23.10
N GLU A 235 -3.73 -8.77 22.01
CA GLU A 235 -2.63 -7.89 21.60
C GLU A 235 -2.74 -7.39 20.14
N GLN A 236 -3.85 -7.71 19.46
CA GLN A 236 -4.04 -7.37 18.05
C GLN A 236 -5.33 -6.62 17.82
N LEU A 237 -5.21 -5.47 17.17
CA LEU A 237 -6.33 -4.66 16.69
C LEU A 237 -6.57 -4.90 15.20
N ARG A 238 -7.83 -4.91 14.82
CA ARG A 238 -8.30 -4.82 13.45
C ARG A 238 -8.67 -3.37 13.15
N PHE A 239 -8.06 -2.78 12.13
CA PHE A 239 -8.37 -1.44 11.63
C PHE A 239 -9.00 -1.53 10.25
N VAL A 240 -10.08 -0.78 10.00
CA VAL A 240 -10.60 -0.53 8.65
C VAL A 240 -10.64 0.97 8.42
N LEU A 241 -9.89 1.41 7.41
CA LEU A 241 -9.73 2.82 7.04
C LEU A 241 -10.20 3.05 5.61
N THR A 242 -10.77 4.24 5.35
CA THR A 242 -11.13 4.73 4.01
C THR A 242 -10.18 5.82 3.50
N GLU A 243 -9.12 6.12 4.24
CA GLU A 243 -8.07 7.07 3.88
C GLU A 243 -6.69 6.45 4.09
N GLY A 244 -5.63 7.15 3.74
CA GLY A 244 -4.26 6.65 3.91
C GLY A 244 -3.26 7.78 4.01
N LYS A 245 -3.05 8.34 5.21
CA LYS A 245 -1.96 9.29 5.48
C LYS A 245 -0.66 8.53 5.77
N LYS A 246 0.48 9.22 5.60
CA LYS A 246 1.79 8.66 5.89
C LYS A 246 1.84 8.09 7.30
N ARG A 247 2.13 6.79 7.45
CA ARG A 247 2.24 6.05 8.73
C ARG A 247 1.02 6.23 9.65
N GLN A 248 -0.17 6.39 9.08
CA GLN A 248 -1.37 6.79 9.81
C GLN A 248 -1.65 5.92 11.03
N ILE A 249 -1.73 4.62 10.88
CA ILE A 249 -2.06 3.69 11.99
C ILE A 249 -1.02 3.77 13.11
N ARG A 250 0.27 3.80 12.76
CA ARG A 250 1.36 3.90 13.75
C ARG A 250 1.24 5.18 14.57
N ARG A 251 1.04 6.30 13.89
CA ARG A 251 0.88 7.60 14.54
C ARG A 251 -0.40 7.66 15.40
N MET A 252 -1.51 7.10 14.93
CA MET A 252 -2.74 6.98 15.71
C MET A 252 -2.51 6.18 16.99
N CYS A 253 -1.84 5.05 16.90
CA CYS A 253 -1.49 4.21 18.05
C CYS A 253 -0.59 4.94 19.05
N GLU A 254 0.46 5.61 18.58
CA GLU A 254 1.37 6.38 19.44
C GLU A 254 0.66 7.51 20.18
N LEU A 255 -0.32 8.19 19.56
CA LEU A 255 -1.12 9.23 20.20
C LEU A 255 -1.92 8.73 21.41
N VAL A 256 -2.26 7.45 21.44
CA VAL A 256 -3.02 6.84 22.54
C VAL A 256 -2.16 5.95 23.46
N GLY A 257 -0.84 5.95 23.28
CA GLY A 257 0.10 5.20 24.12
C GLY A 257 0.25 3.72 23.74
N LEU A 258 -0.02 3.40 22.48
CA LEU A 258 0.27 2.09 21.89
C LEU A 258 1.51 2.17 20.99
N LYS A 259 2.38 1.16 21.07
CA LYS A 259 3.46 0.93 20.11
C LYS A 259 3.04 -0.17 19.15
N VAL A 260 3.06 0.10 17.86
CA VAL A 260 2.81 -0.91 16.83
C VAL A 260 4.06 -1.76 16.67
N VAL A 261 3.95 -3.04 17.03
CA VAL A 261 5.02 -4.04 16.88
C VAL A 261 4.90 -4.80 15.56
N GLY A 262 3.73 -4.75 14.93
CA GLY A 262 3.52 -5.28 13.60
C GLY A 262 2.29 -4.74 12.93
N LEU A 263 2.34 -4.64 11.59
CA LEU A 263 1.25 -4.13 10.78
C LEU A 263 1.18 -4.89 9.46
N LYS A 264 0.02 -5.54 9.21
CA LYS A 264 -0.25 -6.33 8.02
C LYS A 264 -1.54 -5.86 7.36
N ARG A 265 -1.49 -5.46 6.09
CA ARG A 265 -2.71 -5.18 5.33
C ARG A 265 -3.28 -6.48 4.76
N VAL A 266 -4.50 -6.81 5.14
CA VAL A 266 -5.15 -8.08 4.79
C VAL A 266 -6.24 -7.94 3.74
N ARG A 267 -6.75 -6.72 3.49
CA ARG A 267 -7.81 -6.48 2.51
C ARG A 267 -7.71 -5.07 1.90
N VAL A 268 -8.06 -4.97 0.63
CA VAL A 268 -8.30 -3.71 -0.08
C VAL A 268 -9.62 -3.86 -0.84
N GLY A 269 -10.60 -3.02 -0.53
CA GLY A 269 -11.96 -3.17 -1.04
C GLY A 269 -12.54 -4.54 -0.69
N ARG A 270 -12.89 -5.33 -1.69
CA ARG A 270 -13.37 -6.72 -1.54
C ARG A 270 -12.27 -7.76 -1.72
N VAL A 271 -11.08 -7.35 -2.14
CA VAL A 271 -9.97 -8.27 -2.43
C VAL A 271 -9.20 -8.56 -1.15
N MET A 272 -9.15 -9.84 -0.80
CA MET A 272 -8.47 -10.35 0.38
C MET A 272 -7.06 -10.82 0.04
N LEU A 273 -6.14 -10.66 1.00
CA LEU A 273 -4.82 -11.29 0.93
C LEU A 273 -4.94 -12.82 0.88
N GLY A 274 -5.86 -13.38 1.66
CA GLY A 274 -6.06 -14.82 1.77
C GLY A 274 -4.79 -15.56 2.20
N ASN A 275 -4.56 -16.72 1.61
CA ASN A 275 -3.43 -17.59 1.91
C ASN A 275 -2.17 -17.27 1.05
N LEU A 276 -2.14 -16.13 0.36
CA LEU A 276 -0.97 -15.75 -0.45
C LEU A 276 0.27 -15.67 0.45
N PRO A 277 1.31 -16.51 0.22
CA PRO A 277 2.49 -16.54 1.08
C PRO A 277 3.31 -15.25 1.02
N VAL A 278 4.03 -14.94 2.08
CA VAL A 278 4.90 -13.76 2.16
C VAL A 278 5.97 -13.80 1.06
N GLY A 279 6.14 -12.69 0.36
CA GLY A 279 7.09 -12.57 -0.76
C GLY A 279 6.57 -13.14 -2.07
N GLN A 280 5.43 -13.81 -2.08
CA GLN A 280 4.81 -14.33 -3.29
C GLN A 280 3.75 -13.40 -3.85
N TRP A 281 3.45 -13.60 -5.13
CA TRP A 281 2.49 -12.80 -5.85
C TRP A 281 1.57 -13.69 -6.71
N ARG A 282 0.39 -13.16 -7.03
CA ARG A 282 -0.57 -13.75 -7.97
C ARG A 282 -1.22 -12.67 -8.82
N TYR A 283 -1.84 -13.03 -9.90
CA TYR A 283 -2.71 -12.13 -10.63
C TYR A 283 -4.03 -11.90 -9.90
N LEU A 284 -4.62 -10.70 -10.09
CA LEU A 284 -6.02 -10.46 -9.77
C LEU A 284 -6.87 -11.32 -10.69
N GLN A 285 -7.80 -12.08 -10.11
CA GLN A 285 -8.67 -12.97 -10.88
C GLN A 285 -9.79 -12.16 -11.59
N PRO A 286 -10.32 -12.63 -12.73
CA PRO A 286 -11.37 -11.91 -13.46
C PRO A 286 -12.65 -11.66 -12.66
N HIS A 287 -12.95 -12.51 -11.68
CA HIS A 287 -14.13 -12.37 -10.81
C HIS A 287 -13.88 -11.48 -9.59
N GLU A 288 -12.62 -11.18 -9.27
CA GLU A 288 -12.27 -10.30 -8.17
C GLU A 288 -12.41 -8.83 -8.60
N LYS A 289 -13.05 -8.04 -7.77
CA LYS A 289 -13.19 -6.58 -7.95
C LYS A 289 -12.94 -5.90 -6.61
N PHE A 290 -12.31 -4.74 -6.68
CA PHE A 290 -12.08 -3.91 -5.51
C PHE A 290 -13.35 -3.24 -5.00
#